data_0f99404f26c07dcf585598406f5134ed
#
_entry.id   0f99404f26c07dcf585598406f5134ed
#
_cell.length_a   1.000
_cell.length_b   1.000
_cell.length_c   1.000
_cell.angle_alpha   90.00
_cell.angle_beta   90.00
_cell.angle_gamma   90.00
#
_symmetry.space_group_name_H-M   'P 1'
#
loop_
_entity.id
_entity.type
_entity.pdbx_description
1 polymer ?
#
loop_
_entity_poly.entity_id
_entity_poly.type
_entity_poly.pdbx_seq_one_letter_code
_entity_poly.pdbx_strand_id
1 'polypeptide(L)'
;MEIAIPHSLGREEARRRMRSNSASIGNAVPGGMAEVSASWPNDDRMVLAISAMGQTMEGHVDIEEDRLLFTLELPFMLSFAEPMVASMVRDQGQHLLAPPKG
;
A
#
# COMPACT_ATOMS: atom_id res chain seq x y z
N MET A 1 -9.74 -2.18 -8.19
CA MET A 1 -9.44 -3.33 -7.33
C MET A 1 -9.38 -2.87 -5.89
N GLU A 2 -10.03 -3.60 -5.02
CA GLU A 2 -10.15 -3.26 -3.61
C GLU A 2 -9.72 -4.45 -2.78
N ILE A 3 -8.82 -4.24 -1.82
CA ILE A 3 -8.28 -5.32 -1.00
C ILE A 3 -8.33 -4.89 0.47
N ALA A 4 -9.00 -5.68 1.30
CA ALA A 4 -9.07 -5.45 2.73
C ALA A 4 -8.02 -6.30 3.44
N ILE A 5 -7.25 -5.68 4.33
CA ILE A 5 -6.26 -6.36 5.15
C ILE A 5 -6.66 -6.18 6.60
N PRO A 6 -7.21 -7.22 7.23
CA PRO A 6 -7.67 -7.11 8.61
C PRO A 6 -6.51 -6.98 9.59
N HIS A 7 -6.74 -6.25 10.65
CA HIS A 7 -5.80 -6.14 11.77
C HIS A 7 -6.58 -5.98 13.08
N SER A 8 -5.91 -6.14 14.18
CA SER A 8 -6.50 -5.97 15.50
C SER A 8 -5.75 -4.91 16.32
N LEU A 9 -5.16 -3.94 15.63
CA LEU A 9 -4.32 -2.93 16.27
C LEU A 9 -5.07 -1.69 16.73
N GLY A 10 -6.26 -1.44 16.15
CA GLY A 10 -6.92 -0.17 16.28
C GLY A 10 -6.37 0.86 15.31
N ARG A 11 -7.15 1.89 15.03
CA ARG A 11 -6.80 2.90 14.03
C ARG A 11 -5.50 3.63 14.36
N GLU A 12 -5.32 4.05 15.61
CA GLU A 12 -4.14 4.82 15.99
C GLU A 12 -2.85 4.03 15.84
N GLU A 13 -2.84 2.79 16.28
CA GLU A 13 -1.66 1.95 16.18
C GLU A 13 -1.36 1.59 14.72
N ALA A 14 -2.39 1.27 13.95
CA ALA A 14 -2.22 1.00 12.53
C ALA A 14 -1.63 2.22 11.81
N ARG A 15 -2.14 3.40 12.11
CA ARG A 15 -1.63 4.67 11.56
C ARG A 15 -0.15 4.85 11.89
N ARG A 16 0.21 4.63 13.13
CA ARG A 16 1.59 4.79 13.59
C ARG A 16 2.53 3.84 12.86
N ARG A 17 2.13 2.58 12.73
CA ARG A 17 2.95 1.58 12.05
C ARG A 17 3.08 1.87 10.56
N MET A 18 2.01 2.30 9.92
CA MET A 18 2.05 2.65 8.52
C MET A 18 2.98 3.84 8.27
N ARG A 19 2.94 4.86 9.11
CA ARG A 19 3.83 6.01 8.96
C ARG A 19 5.29 5.62 9.17
N SER A 20 5.57 4.76 10.15
CA SER A 20 6.92 4.25 10.38
C SER A 20 7.45 3.45 9.20
N ASN A 21 6.58 2.66 8.57
CA ASN A 21 7.00 1.70 7.54
C ASN A 21 6.83 2.23 6.12
N SER A 22 6.14 3.36 5.93
CA SER A 22 5.84 3.86 4.58
C SER A 22 7.09 4.26 3.80
N ALA A 23 8.13 4.69 4.49
CA ALA A 23 9.38 5.06 3.83
C ALA A 23 10.06 3.89 3.13
N SER A 24 9.77 2.66 3.54
CA SER A 24 10.39 1.47 2.95
C SER A 24 9.59 0.86 1.81
N ILE A 25 8.43 1.43 1.46
CA ILE A 25 7.60 0.89 0.37
C ILE A 25 8.37 0.85 -0.95
N GLY A 26 9.10 1.92 -1.26
CA GLY A 26 9.86 1.99 -2.50
C GLY A 26 10.96 0.95 -2.61
N ASN A 27 11.44 0.44 -1.47
CA ASN A 27 12.48 -0.59 -1.44
C ASN A 27 11.94 -2.00 -1.63
N ALA A 28 10.62 -2.16 -1.61
CA ALA A 28 10.00 -3.46 -1.76
C ALA A 28 9.93 -3.93 -3.22
N VAL A 29 10.21 -3.03 -4.18
CA VAL A 29 10.19 -3.36 -5.60
C VAL A 29 11.63 -3.68 -6.02
N PRO A 30 11.91 -4.93 -6.38
CA PRO A 30 13.29 -5.32 -6.73
C PRO A 30 13.73 -4.71 -8.06
N GLY A 31 15.03 -4.42 -8.13
CA GLY A 31 15.67 -3.99 -9.38
C GLY A 31 15.43 -2.56 -9.80
N GLY A 32 14.78 -1.75 -8.98
CA GLY A 32 14.50 -0.36 -9.34
C GLY A 32 13.60 -0.18 -10.54
N MET A 33 12.83 -1.20 -10.90
CA MET A 33 11.98 -1.19 -12.08
C MET A 33 10.69 -0.40 -11.89
N ALA A 34 10.40 -0.01 -10.67
CA ALA A 34 9.22 0.79 -10.36
C ALA A 34 9.57 1.85 -9.33
N GLU A 35 8.91 2.99 -9.42
CA GLU A 35 9.00 4.04 -8.42
C GLU A 35 7.68 4.13 -7.67
N VAL A 36 7.76 4.14 -6.36
CA VAL A 36 6.59 4.26 -5.50
C VAL A 36 6.74 5.51 -4.65
N SER A 37 5.76 6.37 -4.69
CA SER A 37 5.72 7.54 -3.82
C SER A 37 4.45 7.49 -2.97
N ALA A 38 4.57 7.93 -1.73
CA ALA A 38 3.47 7.96 -0.78
C ALA A 38 3.27 9.37 -0.27
N SER A 39 2.02 9.77 -0.13
CA SER A 39 1.67 11.05 0.46
C SER A 39 0.49 10.86 1.41
N TRP A 40 0.34 11.77 2.36
CA TRP A 40 -0.69 11.70 3.38
C TRP A 40 -1.58 12.94 3.32
N PRO A 41 -2.68 12.90 2.53
CA PRO A 41 -3.60 14.03 2.49
C PRO A 41 -4.31 14.27 3.82
N ASN A 42 -4.46 13.20 4.63
CA ASN A 42 -4.97 13.30 6.00
C ASN A 42 -4.41 12.13 6.82
N ASP A 43 -4.78 12.06 8.10
CA ASP A 43 -4.21 11.06 9.00
C ASP A 43 -4.68 9.64 8.72
N ASP A 44 -5.82 9.48 8.07
CA ASP A 44 -6.43 8.17 7.86
C ASP A 44 -6.32 7.66 6.43
N ARG A 45 -5.65 8.41 5.57
CA ARG A 45 -5.49 8.01 4.16
C ARG A 45 -4.07 8.25 3.68
N MET A 46 -3.49 7.23 3.08
CA MET A 46 -2.22 7.32 2.38
C MET A 46 -2.48 7.14 0.89
N VAL A 47 -1.99 8.06 0.06
CA VAL A 47 -2.10 7.97 -1.39
C VAL A 47 -0.78 7.44 -1.93
N LEU A 48 -0.90 6.46 -2.83
CA LEU A 48 0.25 5.83 -3.47
C LEU A 48 0.25 6.13 -4.96
N ALA A 49 1.41 6.48 -5.49
CA ALA A 49 1.62 6.59 -6.92
C ALA A 49 2.73 5.63 -7.30
N ILE A 50 2.43 4.72 -8.22
CA ILE A 50 3.37 3.69 -8.65
C ILE A 50 3.65 3.88 -10.13
N SER A 51 4.91 4.13 -10.47
CA SER A 51 5.33 4.30 -11.86
C SER A 51 6.19 3.11 -12.25
N ALA A 52 5.77 2.39 -13.27
CA ALA A 52 6.49 1.23 -13.77
C ALA A 52 6.22 1.05 -15.25
N MET A 53 7.26 0.71 -16.01
CA MET A 53 7.13 0.37 -17.43
C MET A 53 6.45 1.47 -18.25
N GLY A 54 6.74 2.73 -17.92
CA GLY A 54 6.17 3.88 -18.62
C GLY A 54 4.73 4.19 -18.26
N GLN A 55 4.16 3.51 -17.28
CA GLN A 55 2.79 3.74 -16.82
C GLN A 55 2.77 4.12 -15.35
N THR A 56 1.80 4.95 -14.99
CA THR A 56 1.58 5.36 -13.60
C THR A 56 0.25 4.82 -13.12
N MET A 57 0.28 4.15 -11.98
CA MET A 57 -0.92 3.66 -11.31
C MET A 57 -1.09 4.44 -10.02
N GLU A 58 -2.32 4.78 -9.72
CA GLU A 58 -2.64 5.48 -8.47
C GLU A 58 -3.53 4.61 -7.60
N GLY A 59 -3.29 4.69 -6.31
CA GLY A 59 -4.09 3.99 -5.34
C GLY A 59 -4.08 4.71 -4.01
N HIS A 60 -4.88 4.24 -3.10
CA HIS A 60 -4.88 4.77 -1.75
C HIS A 60 -5.18 3.68 -0.74
N VAL A 61 -4.80 3.95 0.50
CA VAL A 61 -5.06 3.08 1.63
C VAL A 61 -5.84 3.88 2.66
N ASP A 62 -7.03 3.39 3.00
CA ASP A 62 -7.81 3.96 4.08
C ASP A 62 -7.54 3.14 5.35
N ILE A 63 -7.21 3.83 6.43
CA ILE A 63 -6.94 3.19 7.71
C ILE A 63 -8.23 3.15 8.52
N GLU A 64 -8.69 1.94 8.79
CA GLU A 64 -9.90 1.72 9.58
C GLU A 64 -9.53 1.06 10.90
N GLU A 65 -10.50 0.97 11.79
CA GLU A 65 -10.27 0.48 13.15
C GLU A 65 -9.76 -0.96 13.16
N ASP A 66 -10.27 -1.78 12.27
CA ASP A 66 -10.00 -3.22 12.24
C ASP A 66 -9.43 -3.73 10.92
N ARG A 67 -9.15 -2.83 9.98
CA ARG A 67 -8.58 -3.23 8.69
C ARG A 67 -7.94 -2.05 7.98
N LEU A 68 -7.08 -2.36 7.00
CA LEU A 68 -6.65 -1.42 5.98
C LEU A 68 -7.42 -1.73 4.71
N LEU A 69 -7.91 -0.71 4.04
CA LEU A 69 -8.62 -0.88 2.79
C LEU A 69 -7.79 -0.27 1.66
N PHE A 70 -7.21 -1.13 0.83
CA PHE A 70 -6.45 -0.72 -0.34
C PHE A 70 -7.39 -0.59 -1.53
N THR A 71 -7.33 0.55 -2.20
CA THR A 71 -8.02 0.75 -3.47
C THR A 71 -6.97 1.07 -4.51
N LEU A 72 -6.92 0.28 -5.57
CA LEU A 72 -5.92 0.43 -6.62
C LEU A 72 -6.62 0.38 -7.97
N GLU A 73 -6.35 1.38 -8.82
CA GLU A 73 -6.86 1.39 -10.17
C GLU A 73 -5.80 0.83 -11.12
N LEU A 74 -6.11 -0.32 -11.72
CA LEU A 74 -5.24 -0.92 -12.71
C LEU A 74 -5.71 -0.50 -14.10
N PRO A 75 -4.79 -0.10 -15.00
CA PRO A 75 -5.14 0.09 -16.39
C PRO A 75 -5.72 -1.19 -16.97
N PHE A 76 -6.65 -1.06 -17.89
CA PHE A 76 -7.31 -2.21 -18.52
C PHE A 76 -6.29 -3.22 -19.07
N MET A 77 -5.21 -2.72 -19.65
CA MET A 77 -4.16 -3.56 -20.22
C MET A 77 -3.43 -4.42 -19.21
N LEU A 78 -3.50 -4.04 -17.91
CA LEU A 78 -2.84 -4.76 -16.83
C LEU A 78 -3.81 -5.58 -15.99
N SER A 79 -5.07 -5.68 -16.40
CA SER A 79 -6.07 -6.40 -15.62
C SER A 79 -5.73 -7.89 -15.46
N PHE A 80 -4.98 -8.47 -16.37
CA PHE A 80 -4.52 -9.85 -16.25
C PHE A 80 -3.57 -10.05 -15.07
N ALA A 81 -2.92 -8.99 -14.60
CA ALA A 81 -1.97 -9.07 -13.49
C ALA A 81 -2.66 -8.85 -12.13
N GLU A 82 -3.97 -8.68 -12.10
CA GLU A 82 -4.71 -8.39 -10.88
C GLU A 82 -4.44 -9.39 -9.74
N PRO A 83 -4.44 -10.72 -9.97
CA PRO A 83 -4.14 -11.65 -8.88
C PRO A 83 -2.73 -11.49 -8.32
N MET A 84 -1.75 -11.21 -9.17
CA MET A 84 -0.38 -10.99 -8.74
C MET A 84 -0.27 -9.69 -7.93
N VAL A 85 -0.92 -8.63 -8.39
CA VAL A 85 -0.92 -7.35 -7.70
C VAL A 85 -1.63 -7.48 -6.35
N ALA A 86 -2.74 -8.21 -6.29
CA ALA A 86 -3.45 -8.46 -5.05
C ALA A 86 -2.57 -9.16 -4.02
N SER A 87 -1.83 -10.17 -4.46
CA SER A 87 -0.90 -10.89 -3.58
C SER A 87 0.19 -9.97 -3.06
N MET A 88 0.76 -9.16 -3.94
CA MET A 88 1.80 -8.20 -3.57
C MET A 88 1.27 -7.17 -2.58
N VAL A 89 0.06 -6.66 -2.79
CA VAL A 89 -0.56 -5.68 -1.89
C VAL A 89 -0.79 -6.29 -0.51
N ARG A 90 -1.23 -7.54 -0.44
CA ARG A 90 -1.41 -8.21 0.85
C ARG A 90 -0.09 -8.36 1.59
N ASP A 91 0.98 -8.74 0.90
CA ASP A 91 2.29 -8.87 1.51
C ASP A 91 2.80 -7.51 2.00
N GLN A 92 2.66 -6.47 1.19
CA GLN A 92 3.09 -5.12 1.58
C GLN A 92 2.25 -4.58 2.73
N GLY A 93 0.95 -4.86 2.74
CA GLY A 93 0.09 -4.45 3.84
C GLY A 93 0.50 -5.06 5.17
N GLN A 94 0.85 -6.35 5.16
CA GLN A 94 1.38 -7.01 6.35
C GLN A 94 2.67 -6.35 6.83
N HIS A 95 3.54 -6.00 5.88
CA HIS A 95 4.79 -5.34 6.19
C HIS A 95 4.58 -3.95 6.77
N LEU A 96 3.61 -3.20 6.25
CA LEU A 96 3.26 -1.88 6.76
C LEU A 96 2.71 -1.92 8.18
N LEU A 97 2.11 -3.03 8.56
CA LEU A 97 1.55 -3.24 9.89
C LEU A 97 2.55 -3.88 10.85
N ALA A 98 3.76 -4.17 10.40
CA ALA A 98 4.79 -4.77 11.26
C ALA A 98 5.17 -3.78 12.37
N PRO A 99 5.60 -4.28 13.54
CA PRO A 99 6.05 -3.40 14.62
C PRO A 99 7.18 -2.49 14.14
N PRO A 100 7.18 -1.22 14.53
CA PRO A 100 8.27 -0.31 14.15
C PRO A 100 9.58 -0.82 14.73
N LYS A 101 10.64 -0.71 13.94
CA LYS A 101 11.99 -0.97 14.45
C LYS A 101 12.37 0.21 15.33
N GLY A 102 12.32 -0.01 16.60
CA GLY A 102 12.58 1.00 17.61
C GLY A 102 14.00 1.33 17.81
#